data_9a4be97d89b4fb970e7b810f5489c340
#
_entry.id   9a4be97d89b4fb970e7b810f5489c340
#
_cell.length_a   1.000
_cell.length_b   1.000
_cell.length_c   1.000
_cell.angle_alpha   90.00
_cell.angle_beta   90.00
_cell.angle_gamma   90.00
#
_symmetry.space_group_name_H-M   'P 1'
#
loop_
_entity.id
_entity.type
_entity.pdbx_description
1 polymer ?
#
loop_
_entity_poly.entity_id
_entity_poly.type
_entity_poly.pdbx_seq_one_letter_code
_entity_poly.pdbx_strand_id
1 'polypeptide(L)'
;MYSNMKRILVFVLSICAFIGVKAQSEDFPLYFSQLGLEGTANYMSRAGAIGAVGGDIMSANYNPAGLGIYRVGEMTFSAGLNFANTTTNTDGLVMQDDKTKLIFGNWGFVLPVKVDNSSLKYVQFSYAINRLKTFSNNIAMSREGITASYIDQVVMNDIIEYNDIENEFIRSGVVELDTNSMTISSLFEVGKFNQFRRVKYSGSLNEATFSFSGNISDKLYFGMTAGLPIATMTTISTFTESKMNANDEVIAAYTNTQQQDFLNVGVNLKLGAIFKPISPLRIGVALHTPTYYSVEDDFSSIVAYDKTAGSVGPTFFYGIQTPFRFLANAAFVWGDISSSIVGTISADYEYADYSLMRFDFTEDAVAEYEFNTSIEDVFRPAHTLRIGGEVKLGPLSLRAGYAMQGNPYVEVQNDASMNYTTFGIGYRKSKVGFDLAYVHSTGDSKYYWYDGVETNMTEIHNIIQATLILKF
;
A
#
# COMPACT_ATOMS: atom_id res chain seq x y z
N MET A 1 -43.38 10.64 3.56
CA MET A 1 -42.52 11.72 4.05
C MET A 1 -41.77 11.30 5.31
N TYR A 2 -42.38 10.72 6.33
CA TYR A 2 -41.70 10.24 7.57
C TYR A 2 -40.74 9.06 7.38
N SER A 3 -40.97 8.18 6.41
CA SER A 3 -40.12 7.02 6.14
C SER A 3 -38.77 7.40 5.49
N ASN A 4 -38.76 8.42 4.65
CA ASN A 4 -37.55 8.90 4.00
C ASN A 4 -36.69 9.75 4.95
N MET A 5 -37.29 10.48 5.86
CA MET A 5 -36.59 11.22 6.91
C MET A 5 -35.84 10.29 7.90
N LYS A 6 -36.43 9.12 8.25
CA LYS A 6 -35.74 8.12 9.09
C LYS A 6 -34.57 7.47 8.37
N ARG A 7 -34.68 7.26 7.06
CA ARG A 7 -33.56 6.72 6.27
C ARG A 7 -32.44 7.72 6.09
N ILE A 8 -32.76 9.00 5.91
CA ILE A 8 -31.76 10.10 5.85
C ILE A 8 -31.12 10.30 7.22
N LEU A 9 -31.87 10.23 8.33
CA LEU A 9 -31.34 10.35 9.68
C LEU A 9 -30.40 9.16 10.04
N VAL A 10 -30.75 7.93 9.65
CA VAL A 10 -29.89 6.74 9.84
C VAL A 10 -28.65 6.82 8.95
N PHE A 11 -28.73 7.40 7.75
CA PHE A 11 -27.60 7.58 6.85
C PHE A 11 -26.63 8.66 7.35
N VAL A 12 -27.12 9.78 7.84
CA VAL A 12 -26.33 10.83 8.50
C VAL A 12 -25.70 10.31 9.80
N LEU A 13 -26.42 9.53 10.59
CA LEU A 13 -25.91 8.88 11.82
C LEU A 13 -24.82 7.82 11.52
N SER A 14 -24.90 7.14 10.37
CA SER A 14 -23.86 6.17 9.98
C SER A 14 -22.57 6.84 9.53
N ILE A 15 -22.62 8.02 8.92
CA ILE A 15 -21.44 8.80 8.51
C ILE A 15 -20.74 9.40 9.75
N CYS A 16 -21.51 9.79 10.75
CA CYS A 16 -20.99 10.39 11.99
C CYS A 16 -20.35 9.38 12.95
N ALA A 17 -20.63 8.08 12.86
CA ALA A 17 -19.91 7.04 13.60
C ALA A 17 -18.42 6.92 13.19
N PHE A 18 -18.02 7.59 12.11
CA PHE A 18 -16.62 7.67 11.67
C PHE A 18 -15.84 8.86 12.25
N ILE A 19 -16.47 9.76 13.00
CA ILE A 19 -15.78 10.99 13.49
C ILE A 19 -14.70 10.67 14.55
N GLY A 20 -14.77 9.54 15.24
CA GLY A 20 -13.69 9.05 16.11
C GLY A 20 -12.45 8.51 15.36
N VAL A 21 -12.51 8.44 14.00
CA VAL A 21 -11.44 7.91 13.12
C VAL A 21 -11.03 8.95 12.08
N LYS A 22 -11.31 10.22 12.27
CA LYS A 22 -11.02 11.29 11.28
C LYS A 22 -9.56 11.32 10.82
N ALA A 23 -8.62 10.99 11.67
CA ALA A 23 -7.20 10.95 11.31
C ALA A 23 -6.79 9.75 10.42
N GLN A 24 -7.61 8.69 10.35
CA GLN A 24 -7.31 7.48 9.57
C GLN A 24 -8.03 7.42 8.22
N SER A 25 -9.13 8.13 8.04
CA SER A 25 -9.95 8.05 6.82
C SER A 25 -9.32 8.75 5.61
N GLU A 26 -8.57 9.82 5.82
CA GLU A 26 -7.88 10.59 4.78
C GLU A 26 -6.67 9.82 4.22
N ASP A 27 -6.06 8.97 5.05
CA ASP A 27 -4.94 8.12 4.65
C ASP A 27 -5.38 6.93 3.77
N PHE A 28 -6.67 6.64 3.72
CA PHE A 28 -7.16 5.46 3.02
C PHE A 28 -6.81 5.45 1.52
N PRO A 29 -6.99 6.53 0.73
CA PRO A 29 -6.54 6.58 -0.66
C PRO A 29 -5.02 6.41 -0.81
N LEU A 30 -4.23 6.82 0.19
CA LEU A 30 -2.76 6.68 0.17
C LEU A 30 -2.32 5.21 0.19
N TYR A 31 -3.03 4.32 0.91
CA TYR A 31 -2.70 2.89 0.93
C TYR A 31 -2.66 2.27 -0.46
N PHE A 32 -3.55 2.70 -1.36
CA PHE A 32 -3.66 2.20 -2.74
C PHE A 32 -2.91 3.05 -3.76
N SER A 33 -2.53 4.26 -3.37
CA SER A 33 -1.76 5.18 -4.22
C SER A 33 -0.25 4.99 -4.06
N GLN A 34 0.26 4.68 -2.88
CA GLN A 34 1.68 4.48 -2.62
C GLN A 34 2.05 3.01 -2.90
N LEU A 35 2.82 2.78 -3.97
CA LEU A 35 3.23 1.43 -4.39
C LEU A 35 4.49 0.96 -3.65
N GLY A 36 4.61 -0.35 -3.46
CA GLY A 36 5.80 -1.01 -2.91
C GLY A 36 6.83 -1.38 -3.97
N LEU A 37 7.96 -1.89 -3.52
CA LEU A 37 9.01 -2.46 -4.38
C LEU A 37 8.82 -3.98 -4.46
N GLU A 38 7.83 -4.43 -5.22
CA GLU A 38 7.47 -5.84 -5.37
C GLU A 38 7.31 -6.23 -6.84
N GLY A 39 7.49 -7.53 -7.19
CA GLY A 39 7.40 -8.04 -8.55
C GLY A 39 8.41 -9.14 -8.86
N THR A 40 9.11 -9.05 -9.98
CA THR A 40 10.19 -10.00 -10.34
C THR A 40 11.46 -9.74 -9.52
N ALA A 41 12.24 -10.79 -9.25
CA ALA A 41 13.52 -10.66 -8.55
C ALA A 41 14.52 -9.76 -9.31
N ASN A 42 14.48 -9.78 -10.64
CA ASN A 42 15.31 -8.91 -11.47
C ASN A 42 14.94 -7.41 -11.29
N TYR A 43 13.68 -7.07 -11.26
CA TYR A 43 13.18 -5.73 -10.97
C TYR A 43 13.55 -5.29 -9.56
N MET A 44 13.24 -6.12 -8.55
CA MET A 44 13.45 -5.81 -7.14
C MET A 44 14.94 -5.64 -6.80
N SER A 45 15.81 -6.49 -7.35
CA SER A 45 17.26 -6.43 -7.09
C SER A 45 17.96 -5.17 -7.62
N ARG A 46 17.32 -4.39 -8.47
CA ARG A 46 17.78 -3.09 -8.97
C ARG A 46 16.97 -1.91 -8.39
N ALA A 47 16.34 -2.13 -7.23
CA ALA A 47 15.48 -1.15 -6.58
C ALA A 47 14.41 -0.55 -7.52
N GLY A 48 13.96 -1.31 -8.52
CA GLY A 48 12.96 -0.88 -9.48
C GLY A 48 13.48 -0.01 -10.63
N ALA A 49 14.78 0.30 -10.71
CA ALA A 49 15.37 1.16 -11.74
C ALA A 49 15.50 0.44 -13.10
N ILE A 50 14.39 0.19 -13.78
CA ILE A 50 14.32 -0.52 -15.07
C ILE A 50 13.66 0.30 -16.18
N GLY A 51 13.19 1.52 -15.90
CA GLY A 51 12.33 2.28 -16.80
C GLY A 51 12.95 2.58 -18.18
N ALA A 52 14.28 2.76 -18.27
CA ALA A 52 14.99 2.88 -19.54
C ALA A 52 15.76 1.61 -19.94
N VAL A 53 15.98 0.68 -18.99
CA VAL A 53 16.67 -0.61 -19.27
C VAL A 53 15.76 -1.54 -20.03
N GLY A 54 14.53 -1.74 -19.54
CA GLY A 54 13.55 -2.67 -20.07
C GLY A 54 13.99 -4.14 -20.02
N GLY A 55 13.27 -5.02 -20.73
CA GLY A 55 13.59 -6.45 -20.78
C GLY A 55 13.26 -7.19 -19.48
N ASP A 56 12.28 -6.68 -18.75
CA ASP A 56 11.61 -7.30 -17.63
C ASP A 56 10.10 -7.09 -17.76
N ILE A 57 9.30 -8.07 -17.41
CA ILE A 57 7.83 -8.00 -17.54
C ILE A 57 7.23 -6.90 -16.66
N MET A 58 7.90 -6.52 -15.56
CA MET A 58 7.51 -5.39 -14.72
C MET A 58 7.54 -4.05 -15.45
N SER A 59 8.17 -3.98 -16.64
CA SER A 59 8.06 -2.81 -17.52
C SER A 59 6.60 -2.48 -17.87
N ALA A 60 5.71 -3.46 -17.91
CA ALA A 60 4.28 -3.24 -18.10
C ALA A 60 3.68 -2.28 -17.05
N ASN A 61 4.21 -2.29 -15.83
CA ASN A 61 3.72 -1.48 -14.71
C ASN A 61 4.43 -0.13 -14.58
N TYR A 62 5.65 0.03 -15.14
CA TYR A 62 6.48 1.23 -14.95
C TYR A 62 6.71 2.03 -16.22
N ASN A 63 7.32 1.41 -17.25
CA ASN A 63 7.50 2.02 -18.58
C ASN A 63 7.23 0.96 -19.64
N PRO A 64 6.01 0.90 -20.20
CA PRO A 64 5.61 -0.14 -21.16
C PRO A 64 6.50 -0.25 -22.40
N ALA A 65 7.20 0.81 -22.78
CA ALA A 65 8.19 0.78 -23.87
C ALA A 65 9.32 -0.23 -23.61
N GLY A 66 9.62 -0.54 -22.35
CA GLY A 66 10.63 -1.53 -21.95
C GLY A 66 10.32 -2.95 -22.42
N LEU A 67 9.04 -3.28 -22.68
CA LEU A 67 8.64 -4.55 -23.29
C LEU A 67 9.12 -4.64 -24.75
N GLY A 68 9.27 -3.51 -25.46
CA GLY A 68 9.77 -3.42 -26.83
C GLY A 68 11.19 -3.96 -27.03
N ILE A 69 11.92 -4.23 -25.95
CA ILE A 69 13.27 -4.80 -25.99
C ILE A 69 13.27 -6.31 -26.20
N TYR A 70 12.16 -7.00 -25.90
CA TYR A 70 12.04 -8.45 -26.08
C TYR A 70 12.15 -8.85 -27.56
N ARG A 71 12.94 -9.92 -27.80
CA ARG A 71 13.16 -10.54 -29.11
C ARG A 71 12.76 -12.02 -29.16
N VAL A 72 12.55 -12.61 -28.00
CA VAL A 72 12.23 -14.02 -27.79
C VAL A 72 11.09 -14.07 -26.78
N GLY A 73 10.14 -14.97 -26.95
CA GLY A 73 9.04 -15.20 -26.00
C GLY A 73 9.59 -15.56 -24.62
N GLU A 74 8.99 -15.00 -23.59
CA GLU A 74 9.41 -15.24 -22.22
C GLU A 74 8.20 -15.35 -21.32
N MET A 75 8.22 -16.31 -20.40
CA MET A 75 7.27 -16.47 -19.31
C MET A 75 8.02 -16.38 -17.98
N THR A 76 7.41 -15.70 -17.01
CA THR A 76 7.97 -15.50 -15.67
C THR A 76 7.00 -15.96 -14.60
N PHE A 77 7.58 -16.47 -13.51
CA PHE A 77 6.87 -16.79 -12.28
C PHE A 77 7.73 -16.38 -11.09
N SER A 78 7.17 -15.65 -10.14
CA SER A 78 7.89 -15.14 -8.99
C SER A 78 7.14 -15.40 -7.69
N ALA A 79 7.88 -15.93 -6.70
CA ALA A 79 7.39 -16.13 -5.33
C ALA A 79 8.47 -15.79 -4.32
N GLY A 80 8.07 -15.39 -3.12
CA GLY A 80 9.02 -14.96 -2.10
C GLY A 80 8.45 -14.99 -0.69
N LEU A 81 9.25 -14.52 0.26
CA LEU A 81 8.91 -14.36 1.66
C LEU A 81 9.12 -12.90 2.06
N ASN A 82 8.13 -12.32 2.72
CA ASN A 82 8.21 -11.01 3.37
C ASN A 82 8.27 -11.22 4.88
N PHE A 83 9.29 -10.67 5.52
CA PHE A 83 9.49 -10.59 6.97
C PHE A 83 9.30 -9.15 7.37
N ALA A 84 8.16 -8.83 7.95
CA ALA A 84 7.83 -7.51 8.47
C ALA A 84 8.13 -7.47 9.97
N ASN A 85 8.80 -6.41 10.42
CA ASN A 85 9.02 -6.08 11.82
C ASN A 85 8.59 -4.65 12.07
N THR A 86 7.77 -4.42 13.07
CA THR A 86 7.34 -3.10 13.48
C THR A 86 7.77 -2.85 14.91
N THR A 87 8.45 -1.73 15.13
CA THR A 87 8.80 -1.22 16.45
C THR A 87 8.00 0.04 16.71
N THR A 88 7.31 0.10 17.84
CA THR A 88 6.54 1.26 18.28
C THR A 88 7.11 1.85 19.55
N ASN A 89 6.94 3.14 19.73
CA ASN A 89 7.29 3.86 20.96
C ASN A 89 6.14 4.82 21.30
N THR A 90 5.41 4.49 22.36
CA THR A 90 4.32 5.31 22.92
C THR A 90 4.69 5.71 24.34
N ASP A 91 4.79 7.02 24.60
CA ASP A 91 5.13 7.54 25.93
C ASP A 91 6.40 6.93 26.57
N GLY A 92 7.36 6.46 25.72
CA GLY A 92 8.59 5.80 26.18
C GLY A 92 8.49 4.27 26.31
N LEU A 93 7.31 3.69 26.18
CA LEU A 93 7.13 2.23 26.11
C LEU A 93 7.39 1.73 24.69
N VAL A 94 8.38 0.85 24.55
CA VAL A 94 8.78 0.27 23.26
C VAL A 94 8.18 -1.12 23.13
N MET A 95 7.48 -1.38 22.01
CA MET A 95 6.96 -2.69 21.66
C MET A 95 7.43 -3.11 20.27
N GLN A 96 7.49 -4.41 20.04
CA GLN A 96 7.82 -4.99 18.74
C GLN A 96 6.80 -6.08 18.38
N ASP A 97 6.44 -6.15 17.11
CA ASP A 97 5.61 -7.23 16.56
C ASP A 97 6.14 -7.64 15.18
N ASP A 98 6.08 -8.93 14.89
CA ASP A 98 6.61 -9.52 13.67
C ASP A 98 5.52 -10.19 12.85
N LYS A 99 5.70 -10.21 11.54
CA LYS A 99 4.85 -10.99 10.64
C LYS A 99 5.65 -11.53 9.46
N THR A 100 5.53 -12.84 9.23
CA THR A 100 6.07 -13.50 8.04
C THR A 100 4.95 -13.90 7.11
N LYS A 101 5.10 -13.61 5.80
CA LYS A 101 4.11 -13.95 4.77
C LYS A 101 4.79 -14.46 3.51
N LEU A 102 4.25 -15.58 2.99
CA LEU A 102 4.54 -16.01 1.63
C LEU A 102 3.87 -15.05 0.65
N ILE A 103 4.63 -14.52 -0.30
CA ILE A 103 4.13 -13.59 -1.31
C ILE A 103 4.25 -14.21 -2.71
N PHE A 104 3.24 -13.96 -3.53
CA PHE A 104 3.26 -14.23 -4.96
C PHE A 104 3.59 -12.92 -5.67
N GLY A 105 4.76 -12.84 -6.31
CA GLY A 105 5.26 -11.57 -6.87
C GLY A 105 4.79 -11.29 -8.29
N ASN A 106 4.81 -12.32 -9.15
CA ASN A 106 4.50 -12.16 -10.57
C ASN A 106 4.16 -13.49 -11.23
N TRP A 107 3.27 -13.44 -12.20
CA TRP A 107 3.11 -14.42 -13.26
C TRP A 107 2.73 -13.71 -14.56
N GLY A 108 3.38 -14.08 -15.66
CA GLY A 108 3.01 -13.51 -16.95
C GLY A 108 3.91 -13.96 -18.10
N PHE A 109 3.59 -13.47 -19.29
CA PHE A 109 4.36 -13.77 -20.49
C PHE A 109 4.43 -12.57 -21.44
N VAL A 110 5.47 -12.57 -22.28
CA VAL A 110 5.69 -11.61 -23.37
C VAL A 110 5.88 -12.39 -24.67
N LEU A 111 5.15 -11.97 -25.71
CA LEU A 111 5.16 -12.56 -27.06
C LEU A 111 5.68 -11.52 -28.06
N PRO A 112 6.97 -11.52 -28.44
CA PRO A 112 7.47 -10.68 -29.51
C PRO A 112 7.14 -11.28 -30.88
N VAL A 113 6.63 -10.45 -31.78
CA VAL A 113 6.38 -10.77 -33.18
C VAL A 113 7.31 -9.93 -34.05
N LYS A 114 8.13 -10.57 -34.87
CA LYS A 114 8.99 -9.90 -35.82
C LYS A 114 8.17 -9.35 -37.00
N VAL A 115 8.44 -8.11 -37.39
CA VAL A 115 7.81 -7.46 -38.56
C VAL A 115 8.85 -7.35 -39.65
N ASP A 116 8.58 -7.97 -40.81
CA ASP A 116 9.53 -7.98 -41.93
C ASP A 116 9.33 -6.74 -42.80
N ASN A 117 10.45 -6.24 -43.36
CA ASN A 117 10.53 -5.13 -44.32
C ASN A 117 9.95 -3.78 -43.84
N SER A 118 10.01 -3.49 -42.53
CA SER A 118 9.49 -2.26 -41.92
C SER A 118 10.55 -1.60 -41.03
N SER A 119 10.42 -0.30 -40.80
CA SER A 119 11.12 0.40 -39.71
C SER A 119 10.73 -0.13 -38.36
N LEU A 120 9.48 -0.60 -38.24
CA LEU A 120 8.99 -1.31 -37.08
C LEU A 120 9.55 -2.75 -37.11
N LYS A 121 10.50 -3.06 -36.24
CA LYS A 121 11.24 -4.34 -36.23
C LYS A 121 10.49 -5.45 -35.51
N TYR A 122 9.85 -5.09 -34.42
CA TYR A 122 9.09 -5.99 -33.55
C TYR A 122 7.89 -5.28 -32.99
N VAL A 123 6.83 -6.03 -32.75
CA VAL A 123 5.74 -5.70 -31.85
C VAL A 123 5.69 -6.76 -30.76
N GLN A 124 5.33 -6.35 -29.55
CA GLN A 124 5.22 -7.25 -28.40
C GLN A 124 3.82 -7.13 -27.80
N PHE A 125 3.29 -8.26 -27.43
CA PHE A 125 2.07 -8.40 -26.63
C PHE A 125 2.46 -9.02 -25.28
N SER A 126 1.93 -8.54 -24.20
CA SER A 126 2.12 -9.18 -22.90
C SER A 126 0.85 -9.20 -22.08
N TYR A 127 0.76 -10.24 -21.27
CA TYR A 127 -0.18 -10.35 -20.17
C TYR A 127 0.59 -10.71 -18.91
N ALA A 128 0.29 -10.02 -17.80
CA ALA A 128 0.87 -10.37 -16.52
C ALA A 128 -0.09 -10.03 -15.37
N ILE A 129 0.07 -10.76 -14.27
CA ILE A 129 -0.44 -10.42 -12.96
C ILE A 129 0.75 -10.12 -12.09
N ASN A 130 0.88 -8.86 -11.67
CA ASN A 130 2.02 -8.36 -10.91
C ASN A 130 1.56 -7.90 -9.52
N ARG A 131 2.31 -8.28 -8.48
CA ARG A 131 2.14 -7.73 -7.15
C ARG A 131 2.74 -6.31 -7.13
N LEU A 132 1.96 -5.34 -6.68
CA LEU A 132 2.39 -3.94 -6.54
C LEU A 132 2.63 -3.56 -5.08
N LYS A 133 1.89 -4.17 -4.14
CA LYS A 133 2.05 -3.94 -2.70
C LYS A 133 1.47 -5.09 -1.89
N THR A 134 2.14 -5.46 -0.81
CA THR A 134 1.64 -6.41 0.19
C THR A 134 1.23 -5.64 1.44
N PHE A 135 -0.04 -5.77 1.83
CA PHE A 135 -0.53 -5.31 3.13
C PHE A 135 -0.32 -6.45 4.13
N SER A 136 0.82 -6.48 4.78
CA SER A 136 1.14 -7.54 5.73
C SER A 136 2.04 -7.01 6.81
N ASN A 137 1.41 -6.48 7.87
CA ASN A 137 2.09 -5.92 9.02
C ASN A 137 1.30 -6.21 10.29
N ASN A 138 1.98 -6.27 11.42
CA ASN A 138 1.39 -6.26 12.75
C ASN A 138 1.98 -5.07 13.51
N ILE A 139 1.14 -4.36 14.23
CA ILE A 139 1.52 -3.23 15.07
C ILE A 139 1.02 -3.53 16.47
N ALA A 140 1.90 -3.54 17.47
CA ALA A 140 1.53 -3.65 18.87
C ALA A 140 2.00 -2.38 19.61
N MET A 141 1.16 -1.84 20.47
CA MET A 141 1.47 -0.63 21.25
C MET A 141 0.78 -0.65 22.59
N SER A 142 1.38 -0.01 23.61
CA SER A 142 0.89 0.01 24.97
C SER A 142 1.10 1.38 25.62
N ARG A 143 0.20 1.71 26.52
CA ARG A 143 0.31 2.84 27.45
C ARG A 143 -0.01 2.35 28.86
N GLU A 144 0.73 2.80 29.85
CA GLU A 144 0.57 2.33 31.23
C GLU A 144 0.44 3.49 32.21
N GLY A 145 -0.36 3.28 33.24
CA GLY A 145 -0.51 4.21 34.35
C GLY A 145 -1.15 5.55 33.99
N ILE A 146 -1.92 5.60 32.89
CA ILE A 146 -2.59 6.81 32.43
C ILE A 146 -3.90 7.03 33.19
N THR A 147 -4.35 8.31 33.23
CA THR A 147 -5.61 8.69 33.88
C THR A 147 -6.74 8.94 32.88
N ALA A 148 -6.43 9.04 31.59
CA ALA A 148 -7.37 9.27 30.52
C ALA A 148 -7.88 7.94 29.97
N SER A 149 -9.17 7.63 30.17
CA SER A 149 -9.82 6.45 29.63
C SER A 149 -10.33 6.71 28.21
N TYR A 150 -10.28 5.68 27.34
CA TYR A 150 -10.91 5.73 26.04
C TYR A 150 -12.43 5.85 26.13
N ILE A 151 -13.03 5.21 27.14
CA ILE A 151 -14.49 5.32 27.38
C ILE A 151 -14.89 6.76 27.66
N ASP A 152 -14.18 7.44 28.57
CA ASP A 152 -14.49 8.82 28.95
C ASP A 152 -14.21 9.80 27.82
N GLN A 153 -13.07 9.65 27.13
CA GLN A 153 -12.63 10.60 26.10
C GLN A 153 -13.37 10.48 24.78
N VAL A 154 -13.81 9.28 24.40
CA VAL A 154 -14.37 9.00 23.06
C VAL A 154 -15.76 8.41 23.16
N VAL A 155 -15.92 7.21 23.77
CA VAL A 155 -17.16 6.44 23.65
C VAL A 155 -18.35 7.14 24.27
N MET A 156 -18.21 7.74 25.45
CA MET A 156 -19.33 8.44 26.11
C MET A 156 -19.73 9.69 25.34
N ASN A 157 -18.77 10.43 24.80
CA ASN A 157 -19.04 11.60 23.97
C ASN A 157 -19.80 11.21 22.69
N ASP A 158 -19.37 10.15 22.00
CA ASP A 158 -20.03 9.64 20.79
C ASP A 158 -21.46 9.17 21.09
N ILE A 159 -21.67 8.40 22.19
CA ILE A 159 -23.00 7.95 22.59
C ILE A 159 -23.93 9.14 22.86
N ILE A 160 -23.46 10.19 23.53
CA ILE A 160 -24.24 11.38 23.85
C ILE A 160 -24.54 12.17 22.56
N GLU A 161 -23.54 12.43 21.74
CA GLU A 161 -23.65 13.24 20.52
C GLU A 161 -24.62 12.62 19.52
N TYR A 162 -24.53 11.29 19.32
CA TYR A 162 -25.36 10.57 18.33
C TYR A 162 -26.61 9.92 18.93
N ASN A 163 -26.83 10.01 20.28
CA ASN A 163 -27.91 9.36 20.98
C ASN A 163 -28.04 7.86 20.66
N ASP A 164 -26.89 7.17 20.58
CA ASP A 164 -26.79 5.76 20.20
C ASP A 164 -26.99 4.85 21.42
N ILE A 165 -28.24 4.64 21.82
CA ILE A 165 -28.60 3.78 22.96
C ILE A 165 -28.44 2.29 22.66
N GLU A 166 -28.26 1.89 21.41
CA GLU A 166 -28.00 0.51 20.96
C GLU A 166 -26.50 0.23 20.76
N ASN A 167 -25.64 1.15 21.23
CA ASN A 167 -24.20 1.03 21.14
C ASN A 167 -23.69 -0.28 21.78
N GLU A 168 -22.67 -0.91 21.17
CA GLU A 168 -22.12 -2.17 21.67
C GLU A 168 -21.45 -2.03 23.04
N PHE A 169 -20.96 -0.86 23.42
CA PHE A 169 -20.40 -0.61 24.75
C PHE A 169 -21.49 -0.60 25.82
N ILE A 170 -22.70 -0.12 25.52
CA ILE A 170 -23.86 -0.23 26.41
C ILE A 170 -24.30 -1.68 26.49
N ARG A 171 -24.47 -2.35 25.36
CA ARG A 171 -24.95 -3.74 25.31
C ARG A 171 -24.00 -4.74 25.96
N SER A 172 -22.68 -4.46 25.97
CA SER A 172 -21.68 -5.29 26.66
C SER A 172 -21.60 -5.03 28.17
N GLY A 173 -22.18 -3.94 28.66
CA GLY A 173 -22.13 -3.51 30.05
C GLY A 173 -20.89 -2.72 30.44
N VAL A 174 -20.04 -2.30 29.49
CA VAL A 174 -18.92 -1.37 29.74
C VAL A 174 -19.44 0.01 30.10
N VAL A 175 -20.50 0.45 29.42
CA VAL A 175 -21.25 1.68 29.69
C VAL A 175 -22.63 1.30 30.19
N GLU A 176 -23.05 1.89 31.32
CA GLU A 176 -24.38 1.71 31.91
C GLU A 176 -25.28 2.88 31.48
N LEU A 177 -26.47 2.58 30.99
CA LEU A 177 -27.52 3.56 30.66
C LEU A 177 -28.64 3.53 31.71
N ASP A 178 -28.81 4.62 32.44
CA ASP A 178 -30.01 4.81 33.25
C ASP A 178 -31.16 5.33 32.37
N THR A 179 -32.08 4.46 32.03
CA THR A 179 -33.24 4.78 31.17
C THR A 179 -34.23 5.75 31.79
N ASN A 180 -34.20 5.99 33.12
CA ASN A 180 -35.08 6.94 33.79
C ASN A 180 -34.56 8.36 33.72
N SER A 181 -33.27 8.54 33.94
CA SER A 181 -32.59 9.84 33.89
C SER A 181 -31.97 10.15 32.52
N MET A 182 -31.89 9.17 31.63
CA MET A 182 -31.18 9.25 30.34
C MET A 182 -29.71 9.68 30.52
N THR A 183 -29.06 9.18 31.60
CA THR A 183 -27.66 9.41 31.88
C THR A 183 -26.83 8.14 31.62
N ILE A 184 -25.62 8.32 31.18
CA ILE A 184 -24.66 7.23 31.01
C ILE A 184 -23.56 7.32 32.05
N SER A 185 -23.02 6.17 32.45
CA SER A 185 -21.89 6.05 33.40
C SER A 185 -21.06 4.82 33.07
N SER A 186 -19.83 4.81 33.51
CA SER A 186 -18.95 3.64 33.35
C SER A 186 -17.99 3.48 34.52
N LEU A 187 -17.67 2.23 34.83
CA LEU A 187 -16.57 1.93 35.76
C LEU A 187 -15.24 2.49 35.24
N PHE A 188 -15.11 2.72 33.93
CA PHE A 188 -13.89 3.19 33.27
C PHE A 188 -13.78 4.72 33.12
N GLU A 189 -14.69 5.54 33.69
CA GLU A 189 -14.61 6.99 33.59
C GLU A 189 -13.41 7.57 34.33
N VAL A 190 -13.16 7.13 35.56
CA VAL A 190 -12.13 7.72 36.44
C VAL A 190 -11.27 6.61 37.01
N GLY A 191 -9.96 6.80 36.96
CA GLY A 191 -9.02 5.84 37.55
C GLY A 191 -7.63 5.90 36.96
N LYS A 192 -6.87 4.86 37.20
CA LYS A 192 -5.60 4.56 36.55
C LYS A 192 -5.82 3.42 35.57
N PHE A 193 -5.33 3.58 34.33
CA PHE A 193 -5.59 2.64 33.26
C PHE A 193 -4.30 2.20 32.59
N ASN A 194 -4.30 0.96 32.09
CA ASN A 194 -3.34 0.47 31.11
C ASN A 194 -4.11 0.18 29.81
N GLN A 195 -3.57 0.64 28.71
CA GLN A 195 -4.12 0.42 27.37
C GLN A 195 -3.16 -0.38 26.52
N PHE A 196 -3.70 -1.35 25.79
CA PHE A 196 -2.98 -2.13 24.80
C PHE A 196 -3.77 -2.14 23.49
N ARG A 197 -3.09 -1.87 22.37
CA ARG A 197 -3.67 -2.01 21.03
C ARG A 197 -2.79 -2.87 20.16
N ARG A 198 -3.40 -3.78 19.44
CA ARG A 198 -2.76 -4.56 18.39
C ARG A 198 -3.55 -4.43 17.11
N VAL A 199 -2.89 -3.98 16.03
CA VAL A 199 -3.46 -3.87 14.69
C VAL A 199 -2.79 -4.86 13.78
N LYS A 200 -3.58 -5.64 13.04
CA LYS A 200 -3.11 -6.61 12.05
C LYS A 200 -3.62 -6.21 10.67
N TYR A 201 -2.68 -5.96 9.77
CA TYR A 201 -2.99 -5.74 8.36
C TYR A 201 -2.74 -7.00 7.56
N SER A 202 -3.66 -7.34 6.65
CA SER A 202 -3.48 -8.41 5.68
C SER A 202 -4.11 -8.05 4.36
N GLY A 203 -3.60 -8.63 3.27
CA GLY A 203 -4.09 -8.37 1.93
C GLY A 203 -2.98 -8.08 0.93
N SER A 204 -3.36 -7.50 -0.20
CA SER A 204 -2.43 -7.15 -1.28
C SER A 204 -3.08 -6.32 -2.37
N LEU A 205 -2.25 -5.55 -3.07
CA LEU A 205 -2.58 -4.90 -4.34
C LEU A 205 -1.88 -5.66 -5.47
N ASN A 206 -2.66 -6.26 -6.36
CA ASN A 206 -2.19 -6.91 -7.58
C ASN A 206 -2.75 -6.19 -8.79
N GLU A 207 -2.02 -6.19 -9.90
CA GLU A 207 -2.50 -5.62 -11.15
C GLU A 207 -2.39 -6.62 -12.29
N ALA A 208 -3.52 -6.92 -12.94
CA ALA A 208 -3.52 -7.60 -14.22
C ALA A 208 -3.25 -6.57 -15.33
N THR A 209 -2.25 -6.83 -16.17
CA THR A 209 -1.80 -5.91 -17.22
C THR A 209 -1.93 -6.54 -18.60
N PHE A 210 -2.49 -5.78 -19.54
CA PHE A 210 -2.53 -6.10 -20.97
C PHE A 210 -1.71 -5.04 -21.69
N SER A 211 -0.58 -5.43 -22.29
CA SER A 211 0.33 -4.47 -22.87
C SER A 211 0.60 -4.74 -24.35
N PHE A 212 0.79 -3.64 -25.06
CA PHE A 212 1.29 -3.61 -26.42
C PHE A 212 2.52 -2.71 -26.47
N SER A 213 3.57 -3.15 -27.16
CA SER A 213 4.77 -2.33 -27.38
C SER A 213 5.36 -2.56 -28.75
N GLY A 214 6.24 -1.68 -29.16
CA GLY A 214 6.90 -1.75 -30.45
C GLY A 214 8.31 -1.19 -30.42
N ASN A 215 9.09 -1.64 -31.43
CA ASN A 215 10.48 -1.26 -31.61
C ASN A 215 10.71 -0.73 -33.02
N ILE A 216 11.05 0.54 -33.13
CA ILE A 216 11.35 1.22 -34.37
C ILE A 216 12.88 1.35 -34.52
N SER A 217 13.43 0.59 -35.50
CA SER A 217 14.84 0.66 -35.89
C SER A 217 15.87 0.46 -34.77
N ASP A 218 15.48 -0.22 -33.66
CA ASP A 218 16.29 -0.39 -32.45
C ASP A 218 16.74 0.92 -31.78
N LYS A 219 16.06 2.03 -32.11
CA LYS A 219 16.34 3.38 -31.59
C LYS A 219 15.19 3.94 -30.76
N LEU A 220 13.96 3.71 -31.19
CA LEU A 220 12.77 4.19 -30.48
C LEU A 220 11.90 3.00 -30.11
N TYR A 221 11.54 2.92 -28.85
CA TYR A 221 10.62 1.95 -28.30
C TYR A 221 9.42 2.71 -27.74
N PHE A 222 8.25 2.18 -27.94
CA PHE A 222 7.01 2.74 -27.39
C PHE A 222 6.15 1.62 -26.81
N GLY A 223 5.27 1.94 -25.90
CA GLY A 223 4.38 0.97 -25.29
C GLY A 223 3.19 1.59 -24.60
N MET A 224 2.15 0.79 -24.49
CA MET A 224 0.96 1.10 -23.71
C MET A 224 0.52 -0.11 -22.91
N THR A 225 -0.05 0.13 -21.73
CA THR A 225 -0.61 -0.90 -20.85
C THR A 225 -1.97 -0.46 -20.36
N ALA A 226 -2.97 -1.32 -20.52
CA ALA A 226 -4.21 -1.25 -19.77
C ALA A 226 -4.04 -2.07 -18.48
N GLY A 227 -4.22 -1.45 -17.33
CA GLY A 227 -4.09 -2.06 -16.01
C GLY A 227 -5.45 -2.24 -15.34
N LEU A 228 -5.64 -3.41 -14.72
CA LEU A 228 -6.78 -3.76 -13.88
C LEU A 228 -6.27 -4.12 -12.48
N PRO A 229 -6.00 -3.11 -11.62
CA PRO A 229 -5.60 -3.37 -10.25
C PRO A 229 -6.78 -3.88 -9.42
N ILE A 230 -6.48 -4.88 -8.58
CA ILE A 230 -7.39 -5.44 -7.58
C ILE A 230 -6.65 -5.41 -6.25
N ALA A 231 -7.21 -4.72 -5.29
CA ALA A 231 -6.69 -4.66 -3.93
C ALA A 231 -7.67 -5.29 -2.96
N THR A 232 -7.15 -6.12 -2.07
CA THR A 232 -7.86 -6.59 -0.88
C THR A 232 -7.08 -6.14 0.33
N MET A 233 -7.76 -5.62 1.36
CA MET A 233 -7.13 -5.28 2.62
C MET A 233 -8.09 -5.61 3.77
N THR A 234 -7.60 -6.34 4.76
CA THR A 234 -8.29 -6.58 6.03
C THR A 234 -7.47 -5.95 7.15
N THR A 235 -8.11 -5.12 7.93
CA THR A 235 -7.55 -4.55 9.17
C THR A 235 -8.30 -5.11 10.36
N ILE A 236 -7.58 -5.70 11.32
CA ILE A 236 -8.15 -6.14 12.61
C ILE A 236 -7.43 -5.38 13.71
N SER A 237 -8.17 -4.49 14.39
CA SER A 237 -7.68 -3.72 15.54
C SER A 237 -8.30 -4.29 16.81
N THR A 238 -7.47 -4.75 17.74
CA THR A 238 -7.89 -5.21 19.07
C THR A 238 -7.34 -4.23 20.10
N PHE A 239 -8.24 -3.56 20.80
CA PHE A 239 -7.94 -2.61 21.86
C PHE A 239 -8.42 -3.16 23.18
N THR A 240 -7.54 -3.18 24.20
CA THR A 240 -7.86 -3.60 25.57
C THR A 240 -7.53 -2.47 26.53
N GLU A 241 -8.48 -2.09 27.34
CA GLU A 241 -8.26 -1.15 28.45
C GLU A 241 -8.52 -1.86 29.78
N SER A 242 -7.56 -1.72 30.67
CA SER A 242 -7.58 -2.33 32.01
C SER A 242 -7.57 -1.24 33.08
N LYS A 243 -8.54 -1.25 33.99
CA LYS A 243 -8.57 -0.39 35.17
C LYS A 243 -7.75 -0.98 36.28
N MET A 244 -6.89 -0.16 36.89
CA MET A 244 -5.96 -0.54 37.95
C MET A 244 -6.44 -0.05 39.32
N ASN A 245 -6.17 -0.83 40.36
CA ASN A 245 -6.32 -0.36 41.74
C ASN A 245 -5.06 0.39 42.23
N ALA A 246 -5.06 0.83 43.49
CA ALA A 246 -3.93 1.55 44.08
C ALA A 246 -2.63 0.71 44.23
N ASN A 247 -2.74 -0.63 44.12
CA ASN A 247 -1.62 -1.56 44.20
C ASN A 247 -1.14 -2.01 42.80
N ASP A 248 -1.58 -1.37 41.75
CA ASP A 248 -1.32 -1.72 40.34
C ASP A 248 -1.84 -3.12 39.92
N GLU A 249 -2.92 -3.58 40.54
CA GLU A 249 -3.62 -4.80 40.16
C GLU A 249 -4.81 -4.46 39.26
N VAL A 250 -5.06 -5.30 38.23
CA VAL A 250 -6.22 -5.16 37.34
C VAL A 250 -7.50 -5.50 38.11
N ILE A 251 -8.43 -4.56 38.18
CA ILE A 251 -9.75 -4.75 38.82
C ILE A 251 -10.89 -4.92 37.81
N ALA A 252 -10.72 -4.42 36.59
CA ALA A 252 -11.64 -4.59 35.46
C ALA A 252 -10.88 -4.43 34.16
N ALA A 253 -11.33 -5.10 33.09
CA ALA A 253 -10.80 -4.90 31.74
C ALA A 253 -11.89 -5.20 30.70
N TYR A 254 -11.88 -4.45 29.61
CA TYR A 254 -12.69 -4.76 28.43
C TYR A 254 -11.82 -4.82 27.20
N THR A 255 -12.33 -5.47 26.15
CA THR A 255 -11.67 -5.56 24.85
C THR A 255 -12.63 -5.15 23.75
N ASN A 256 -12.21 -4.23 22.89
CA ASN A 256 -12.90 -3.87 21.65
C ASN A 256 -12.09 -4.41 20.47
N THR A 257 -12.72 -5.22 19.62
CA THR A 257 -12.14 -5.71 18.37
C THR A 257 -12.92 -5.17 17.20
N GLN A 258 -12.25 -4.39 16.36
CA GLN A 258 -12.78 -3.83 15.12
C GLN A 258 -12.15 -4.54 13.94
N GLN A 259 -12.97 -4.91 12.97
CA GLN A 259 -12.51 -5.46 11.70
C GLN A 259 -13.06 -4.61 10.56
N GLN A 260 -12.19 -4.32 9.61
CA GLN A 260 -12.55 -3.61 8.38
C GLN A 260 -11.97 -4.37 7.19
N ASP A 261 -12.83 -4.71 6.23
CA ASP A 261 -12.50 -5.45 5.03
C ASP A 261 -12.75 -4.58 3.80
N PHE A 262 -11.74 -4.48 2.93
CA PHE A 262 -11.81 -3.71 1.70
C PHE A 262 -11.59 -4.61 0.48
N LEU A 263 -12.45 -4.44 -0.53
CA LEU A 263 -12.27 -4.94 -1.87
C LEU A 263 -12.32 -3.78 -2.88
N ASN A 264 -11.21 -3.51 -3.54
CA ASN A 264 -11.08 -2.43 -4.50
C ASN A 264 -10.77 -3.01 -5.88
N VAL A 265 -11.55 -2.65 -6.88
CA VAL A 265 -11.31 -3.01 -8.27
C VAL A 265 -11.18 -1.73 -9.09
N GLY A 266 -10.09 -1.60 -9.84
CA GLY A 266 -9.79 -0.37 -10.55
C GLY A 266 -9.37 -0.56 -12.00
N VAL A 267 -9.23 0.58 -12.69
CA VAL A 267 -8.73 0.66 -14.07
C VAL A 267 -7.75 1.81 -14.21
N ASN A 268 -6.72 1.62 -15.02
CA ASN A 268 -5.77 2.66 -15.39
C ASN A 268 -5.15 2.41 -16.77
N LEU A 269 -4.47 3.43 -17.29
CA LEU A 269 -3.70 3.36 -18.53
C LEU A 269 -2.28 3.87 -18.29
N LYS A 270 -1.30 3.19 -18.88
CA LYS A 270 0.11 3.58 -18.83
C LYS A 270 0.65 3.71 -20.25
N LEU A 271 1.38 4.78 -20.50
CA LEU A 271 2.06 5.04 -21.78
C LEU A 271 3.55 5.20 -21.53
N GLY A 272 4.37 4.73 -22.45
CA GLY A 272 5.82 4.82 -22.32
C GLY A 272 6.55 4.99 -23.65
N ALA A 273 7.72 5.63 -23.56
CA ALA A 273 8.68 5.73 -24.65
C ALA A 273 10.10 5.57 -24.13
N ILE A 274 10.98 4.91 -24.92
CA ILE A 274 12.41 4.85 -24.68
C ILE A 274 13.13 5.20 -25.98
N PHE A 275 14.03 6.17 -25.89
CA PHE A 275 14.88 6.60 -27.00
C PHE A 275 16.33 6.20 -26.72
N LYS A 276 16.98 5.61 -27.73
CA LYS A 276 18.39 5.18 -27.72
C LYS A 276 19.18 6.03 -28.71
N PRO A 277 19.69 7.21 -28.29
CA PRO A 277 20.41 8.11 -29.19
C PRO A 277 21.73 7.50 -29.69
N ILE A 278 22.45 6.84 -28.80
CA ILE A 278 23.67 6.09 -29.07
C ILE A 278 23.61 4.72 -28.40
N SER A 279 24.46 3.78 -28.84
CA SER A 279 24.39 2.39 -28.37
C SER A 279 24.34 2.24 -26.83
N PRO A 280 25.21 2.91 -26.03
CA PRO A 280 25.20 2.75 -24.59
C PRO A 280 24.09 3.51 -23.84
N LEU A 281 23.57 4.61 -24.40
CA LEU A 281 22.65 5.51 -23.69
C LEU A 281 21.19 5.24 -24.05
N ARG A 282 20.33 5.16 -23.04
CA ARG A 282 18.88 5.07 -23.18
C ARG A 282 18.22 6.11 -22.27
N ILE A 283 17.23 6.80 -22.81
CA ILE A 283 16.43 7.81 -22.10
C ILE A 283 14.98 7.37 -22.25
N GLY A 284 14.24 7.31 -21.15
CA GLY A 284 12.84 6.90 -21.12
C GLY A 284 11.96 7.92 -20.43
N VAL A 285 10.70 7.94 -20.84
CA VAL A 285 9.62 8.65 -20.14
C VAL A 285 8.39 7.75 -20.09
N ALA A 286 7.60 7.88 -19.02
CA ALA A 286 6.32 7.22 -18.93
C ALA A 286 5.29 8.12 -18.23
N LEU A 287 4.02 7.90 -18.57
CA LEU A 287 2.86 8.57 -18.01
C LEU A 287 1.86 7.52 -17.57
N HIS A 288 1.38 7.61 -16.33
CA HIS A 288 0.29 6.80 -15.83
C HIS A 288 -0.90 7.68 -15.50
N THR A 289 -2.06 7.31 -16.00
CA THR A 289 -3.31 7.97 -15.58
C THR A 289 -3.57 7.69 -14.11
N PRO A 290 -4.40 8.47 -13.45
CA PRO A 290 -5.02 8.04 -12.21
C PRO A 290 -5.61 6.63 -12.35
N THR A 291 -5.61 5.88 -11.26
CA THR A 291 -6.41 4.66 -11.13
C THR A 291 -7.74 5.04 -10.52
N TYR A 292 -8.82 4.66 -11.17
CA TYR A 292 -10.17 4.82 -10.66
C TYR A 292 -10.61 3.50 -10.06
N TYR A 293 -10.78 3.46 -8.74
CA TYR A 293 -11.24 2.30 -7.98
C TYR A 293 -12.72 2.42 -7.64
N SER A 294 -13.44 1.30 -7.76
CA SER A 294 -14.68 1.06 -7.03
C SER A 294 -14.33 0.29 -5.77
N VAL A 295 -14.75 0.79 -4.63
CA VAL A 295 -14.44 0.28 -3.28
C VAL A 295 -15.69 -0.31 -2.68
N GLU A 296 -15.57 -1.50 -2.11
CA GLU A 296 -16.51 -2.13 -1.18
C GLU A 296 -15.82 -2.18 0.18
N ASP A 297 -16.47 -1.63 1.21
CA ASP A 297 -15.94 -1.43 2.56
C ASP A 297 -16.93 -1.98 3.59
N ASP A 298 -16.52 -3.05 4.27
CA ASP A 298 -17.27 -3.71 5.33
C ASP A 298 -16.63 -3.43 6.70
N PHE A 299 -17.44 -3.02 7.67
CA PHE A 299 -16.99 -2.76 9.04
C PHE A 299 -17.76 -3.57 10.07
N SER A 300 -17.07 -4.06 11.09
CA SER A 300 -17.68 -4.67 12.27
C SER A 300 -16.89 -4.35 13.54
N SER A 301 -17.60 -4.26 14.67
CA SER A 301 -17.05 -4.02 16.00
C SER A 301 -17.60 -5.05 17.00
N ILE A 302 -16.76 -5.54 17.89
CA ILE A 302 -17.15 -6.46 18.98
C ILE A 302 -16.52 -5.95 20.27
N VAL A 303 -17.36 -5.73 21.28
CA VAL A 303 -16.94 -5.37 22.64
C VAL A 303 -17.21 -6.54 23.58
N ALA A 304 -16.22 -6.92 24.34
CA ALA A 304 -16.29 -7.97 25.35
C ALA A 304 -15.94 -7.41 26.73
N TYR A 305 -16.88 -7.51 27.68
CA TYR A 305 -16.71 -7.16 29.09
C TYR A 305 -17.56 -8.14 29.94
N ASP A 306 -18.64 -7.71 30.55
CA ASP A 306 -19.60 -8.56 31.28
C ASP A 306 -20.35 -9.49 30.30
N LYS A 307 -20.65 -8.96 29.13
CA LYS A 307 -21.22 -9.66 27.98
C LYS A 307 -20.41 -9.36 26.74
N THR A 308 -20.54 -10.20 25.71
CA THR A 308 -20.03 -9.89 24.37
C THR A 308 -21.14 -9.30 23.54
N ALA A 309 -20.95 -8.09 23.04
CA ALA A 309 -21.84 -7.41 22.12
C ALA A 309 -21.10 -6.98 20.86
N GLY A 310 -21.76 -7.12 19.72
CA GLY A 310 -21.17 -6.75 18.45
C GLY A 310 -22.13 -5.96 17.60
N SER A 311 -21.59 -5.10 16.74
CA SER A 311 -22.29 -4.41 15.68
C SER A 311 -21.64 -4.76 14.33
N VAL A 312 -22.48 -4.82 13.29
CA VAL A 312 -22.04 -4.95 11.91
C VAL A 312 -22.61 -3.73 11.19
N GLY A 313 -21.71 -2.89 10.66
CA GLY A 313 -22.07 -1.75 9.85
C GLY A 313 -22.68 -2.15 8.50
N PRO A 314 -23.31 -1.23 7.78
CA PRO A 314 -23.66 -1.46 6.39
C PRO A 314 -22.38 -1.57 5.53
N THR A 315 -22.46 -2.32 4.43
CA THR A 315 -21.44 -2.27 3.38
C THR A 315 -21.50 -0.92 2.68
N PHE A 316 -20.37 -0.22 2.61
CA PHE A 316 -20.27 1.06 1.90
C PHE A 316 -19.66 0.84 0.51
N PHE A 317 -20.20 1.60 -0.47
CA PHE A 317 -19.68 1.62 -1.84
C PHE A 317 -19.35 3.06 -2.22
N TYR A 318 -18.11 3.28 -2.67
CA TYR A 318 -17.64 4.59 -3.11
C TYR A 318 -16.48 4.46 -4.10
N GLY A 319 -16.09 5.58 -4.71
CA GLY A 319 -14.95 5.65 -5.62
C GLY A 319 -13.71 6.21 -4.93
N ILE A 320 -12.52 5.76 -5.40
CA ILE A 320 -11.24 6.38 -5.08
C ILE A 320 -10.50 6.64 -6.38
N GLN A 321 -9.95 7.84 -6.51
CA GLN A 321 -9.01 8.21 -7.57
C GLN A 321 -7.61 8.39 -6.99
N THR A 322 -6.62 7.67 -7.56
CA THR A 322 -5.19 7.85 -7.22
C THR A 322 -4.58 9.01 -8.00
N PRO A 323 -3.38 9.50 -7.62
CA PRO A 323 -2.73 10.55 -8.40
C PRO A 323 -2.24 10.06 -9.76
N PHE A 324 -2.14 10.99 -10.69
CA PHE A 324 -1.36 10.86 -11.92
C PHE A 324 0.13 10.68 -11.59
N ARG A 325 0.87 9.89 -12.42
CA ARG A 325 2.31 9.69 -12.25
C ARG A 325 3.07 10.04 -13.52
N PHE A 326 4.18 10.71 -13.35
CA PHE A 326 5.17 10.97 -14.40
C PHE A 326 6.49 10.30 -14.02
N LEU A 327 7.08 9.57 -14.98
CA LEU A 327 8.37 8.90 -14.81
C LEU A 327 9.37 9.40 -15.86
N ALA A 328 10.59 9.72 -15.41
CA ALA A 328 11.74 10.00 -16.25
C ALA A 328 12.85 8.99 -15.93
N ASN A 329 13.45 8.41 -16.97
CA ASN A 329 14.36 7.27 -16.82
C ASN A 329 15.61 7.49 -17.64
N ALA A 330 16.76 7.05 -17.14
CA ALA A 330 18.02 7.01 -17.87
C ALA A 330 18.78 5.70 -17.58
N ALA A 331 19.45 5.17 -18.59
CA ALA A 331 20.30 4.00 -18.42
C ALA A 331 21.52 4.07 -19.32
N PHE A 332 22.66 3.62 -18.79
CA PHE A 332 23.90 3.45 -19.52
C PHE A 332 24.29 1.97 -19.52
N VAL A 333 24.48 1.40 -20.70
CA VAL A 333 24.78 -0.01 -20.93
C VAL A 333 26.14 -0.09 -21.61
N TRP A 334 27.11 -0.77 -21.02
CA TRP A 334 28.44 -1.00 -21.60
C TRP A 334 28.70 -2.46 -21.82
N GLY A 335 29.61 -2.75 -22.73
CA GLY A 335 29.90 -4.09 -23.23
C GLY A 335 28.97 -4.46 -24.39
N ASP A 336 29.36 -5.39 -25.20
CA ASP A 336 28.58 -5.95 -26.30
C ASP A 336 28.39 -7.48 -26.11
N ILE A 337 27.70 -8.12 -27.05
CA ILE A 337 27.39 -9.56 -27.00
C ILE A 337 28.67 -10.42 -26.99
N SER A 338 29.79 -9.90 -27.53
CA SER A 338 31.11 -10.58 -27.56
C SER A 338 31.91 -10.35 -26.28
N SER A 339 31.53 -9.40 -25.46
CA SER A 339 32.22 -9.07 -24.21
C SER A 339 31.93 -10.11 -23.13
N SER A 340 32.98 -10.54 -22.44
CA SER A 340 32.83 -11.41 -21.26
C SER A 340 32.13 -10.73 -20.10
N ILE A 341 32.10 -9.38 -20.09
CA ILE A 341 31.48 -8.55 -19.06
C ILE A 341 30.57 -7.54 -19.74
N VAL A 342 29.31 -7.52 -19.35
CA VAL A 342 28.33 -6.49 -19.74
C VAL A 342 27.78 -5.85 -18.47
N GLY A 343 27.75 -4.53 -18.45
CA GLY A 343 27.21 -3.83 -17.29
C GLY A 343 26.08 -2.87 -17.67
N THR A 344 25.29 -2.54 -16.68
CA THR A 344 24.21 -1.56 -16.79
C THR A 344 24.14 -0.75 -15.50
N ILE A 345 24.01 0.56 -15.61
CA ILE A 345 23.59 1.44 -14.53
C ILE A 345 22.35 2.19 -14.99
N SER A 346 21.39 2.38 -14.11
CA SER A 346 20.13 3.03 -14.41
C SER A 346 19.68 3.91 -13.25
N ALA A 347 18.96 4.98 -13.59
CA ALA A 347 18.33 5.88 -12.64
C ALA A 347 16.91 6.20 -13.13
N ASP A 348 15.97 6.11 -12.23
CA ASP A 348 14.56 6.41 -12.48
C ASP A 348 14.08 7.45 -11.47
N TYR A 349 13.35 8.43 -11.96
CA TYR A 349 12.66 9.44 -11.18
C TYR A 349 11.17 9.32 -11.41
N GLU A 350 10.38 9.36 -10.34
CA GLU A 350 8.92 9.36 -10.38
C GLU A 350 8.39 10.56 -9.60
N TYR A 351 7.41 11.24 -10.19
CA TYR A 351 6.63 12.31 -9.59
C TYR A 351 5.18 11.86 -9.47
N ALA A 352 4.59 12.02 -8.28
CA ALA A 352 3.18 11.84 -8.02
C ALA A 352 2.68 12.92 -7.07
N ASP A 353 1.57 13.57 -7.41
CA ASP A 353 0.96 14.58 -6.57
C ASP A 353 -0.20 13.97 -5.78
N TYR A 354 0.07 13.64 -4.53
CA TYR A 354 -0.89 12.96 -3.66
C TYR A 354 -2.04 13.87 -3.20
N SER A 355 -1.90 15.19 -3.30
CA SER A 355 -3.01 16.13 -3.07
C SER A 355 -4.13 16.02 -4.11
N LEU A 356 -3.87 15.31 -5.22
CA LEU A 356 -4.85 15.04 -6.28
C LEU A 356 -5.62 13.72 -6.09
N MET A 357 -5.41 12.99 -4.99
CA MET A 357 -6.28 11.88 -4.63
C MET A 357 -7.70 12.39 -4.38
N ARG A 358 -8.71 11.59 -4.68
CA ARG A 358 -10.12 11.95 -4.48
C ARG A 358 -10.94 10.77 -4.03
N PHE A 359 -11.90 11.05 -3.15
CA PHE A 359 -13.08 10.22 -2.95
C PHE A 359 -14.18 10.65 -3.92
N ASP A 360 -15.02 9.71 -4.30
CA ASP A 360 -16.25 9.91 -5.06
C ASP A 360 -17.39 9.20 -4.31
N PHE A 361 -18.17 9.97 -3.57
CA PHE A 361 -19.34 9.50 -2.82
C PHE A 361 -20.61 9.82 -3.61
N THR A 362 -21.13 8.85 -4.33
CA THR A 362 -22.26 9.01 -5.28
C THR A 362 -23.51 9.66 -4.67
N GLU A 363 -23.71 9.56 -3.34
CA GLU A 363 -24.94 10.01 -2.67
C GLU A 363 -24.69 11.11 -1.60
N ASP A 364 -23.44 11.48 -1.30
CA ASP A 364 -23.09 12.46 -0.26
C ASP A 364 -22.04 13.48 -0.72
N ALA A 365 -22.50 14.49 -1.45
CA ALA A 365 -21.64 15.56 -1.97
C ALA A 365 -21.02 16.44 -0.84
N VAL A 366 -21.57 16.44 0.37
CA VAL A 366 -21.02 17.22 1.49
C VAL A 366 -19.82 16.48 2.05
N ALA A 367 -19.96 15.20 2.38
CA ALA A 367 -18.85 14.37 2.82
C ALA A 367 -17.74 14.31 1.77
N GLU A 368 -18.10 14.15 0.48
CA GLU A 368 -17.12 14.18 -0.62
C GLU A 368 -16.31 15.47 -0.62
N TYR A 369 -16.95 16.62 -0.49
CA TYR A 369 -16.27 17.91 -0.45
C TYR A 369 -15.34 18.03 0.76
N GLU A 370 -15.81 17.63 1.96
CA GLU A 370 -15.02 17.70 3.20
C GLU A 370 -13.78 16.81 3.12
N PHE A 371 -13.91 15.53 2.74
CA PHE A 371 -12.79 14.60 2.60
C PHE A 371 -11.81 15.04 1.51
N ASN A 372 -12.29 15.52 0.37
CA ASN A 372 -11.42 15.96 -0.71
C ASN A 372 -10.68 17.26 -0.37
N THR A 373 -11.28 18.15 0.42
CA THR A 373 -10.60 19.34 0.95
C THR A 373 -9.52 18.95 1.95
N SER A 374 -9.81 18.01 2.85
CA SER A 374 -8.83 17.49 3.80
C SER A 374 -7.63 16.82 3.10
N ILE A 375 -7.87 16.04 2.04
CA ILE A 375 -6.79 15.46 1.22
C ILE A 375 -5.89 16.55 0.62
N GLU A 376 -6.45 17.65 0.13
CA GLU A 376 -5.67 18.77 -0.41
C GLU A 376 -4.79 19.44 0.65
N ASP A 377 -5.27 19.52 1.90
CA ASP A 377 -4.55 20.16 3.00
C ASP A 377 -3.48 19.23 3.61
N VAL A 378 -3.75 17.92 3.66
CA VAL A 378 -2.89 16.93 4.34
C VAL A 378 -1.77 16.44 3.43
N PHE A 379 -2.01 16.33 2.11
CA PHE A 379 -1.05 15.73 1.18
C PHE A 379 -0.40 16.74 0.22
N ARG A 380 0.76 16.35 -0.29
CA ARG A 380 1.58 17.13 -1.22
C ARG A 380 2.18 16.25 -2.32
N PRO A 381 2.78 16.85 -3.37
CA PRO A 381 3.62 16.11 -4.30
C PRO A 381 4.77 15.39 -3.61
N ALA A 382 5.02 14.14 -4.00
CA ALA A 382 6.17 13.38 -3.56
C ALA A 382 7.00 12.85 -4.74
N HIS A 383 8.29 12.64 -4.47
CA HIS A 383 9.29 12.25 -5.44
C HIS A 383 9.89 10.91 -5.05
N THR A 384 9.99 9.98 -6.01
CA THR A 384 10.72 8.74 -5.81
C THR A 384 11.94 8.70 -6.70
N LEU A 385 13.10 8.41 -6.12
CA LEU A 385 14.37 8.24 -6.83
C LEU A 385 14.82 6.80 -6.70
N ARG A 386 15.21 6.17 -7.82
CA ARG A 386 15.71 4.81 -7.87
C ARG A 386 17.02 4.76 -8.66
N ILE A 387 18.03 4.09 -8.13
CA ILE A 387 19.30 3.81 -8.82
C ILE A 387 19.56 2.33 -8.74
N GLY A 388 19.90 1.73 -9.88
CA GLY A 388 20.17 0.30 -9.96
C GLY A 388 21.33 -0.03 -10.91
N GLY A 389 22.03 -1.11 -10.60
CA GLY A 389 23.11 -1.60 -11.43
C GLY A 389 23.08 -3.12 -11.61
N GLU A 390 23.62 -3.57 -12.74
CA GLU A 390 23.84 -4.99 -13.05
C GLU A 390 25.20 -5.17 -13.71
N VAL A 391 25.91 -6.21 -13.29
CA VAL A 391 27.11 -6.72 -14.01
C VAL A 391 26.84 -8.17 -14.38
N LYS A 392 26.94 -8.48 -15.68
CA LYS A 392 26.83 -9.84 -16.23
C LYS A 392 28.19 -10.39 -16.48
N LEU A 393 28.45 -11.59 -15.95
CA LEU A 393 29.68 -12.38 -16.08
C LEU A 393 29.30 -13.71 -16.73
N GLY A 394 29.23 -13.73 -18.05
CA GLY A 394 28.68 -14.86 -18.80
C GLY A 394 27.21 -15.16 -18.41
N PRO A 395 26.91 -16.36 -17.84
CA PRO A 395 25.55 -16.70 -17.44
C PRO A 395 25.13 -16.09 -16.11
N LEU A 396 26.07 -15.57 -15.33
CA LEU A 396 25.84 -15.01 -14.00
C LEU A 396 25.56 -13.49 -14.09
N SER A 397 24.60 -13.01 -13.32
CA SER A 397 24.31 -11.58 -13.12
C SER A 397 24.40 -11.24 -11.65
N LEU A 398 25.08 -10.15 -11.32
CA LEU A 398 25.10 -9.55 -9.99
C LEU A 398 24.44 -8.19 -10.07
N ARG A 399 23.57 -7.89 -9.12
CA ARG A 399 22.73 -6.68 -9.11
C ARG A 399 22.72 -6.04 -7.73
N ALA A 400 22.65 -4.72 -7.72
CA ALA A 400 22.41 -3.94 -6.53
C ALA A 400 21.60 -2.68 -6.87
N GLY A 401 20.90 -2.15 -5.91
CA GLY A 401 20.12 -0.93 -6.09
C GLY A 401 19.77 -0.24 -4.78
N TYR A 402 19.39 1.02 -4.90
CA TYR A 402 18.89 1.85 -3.83
C TYR A 402 17.73 2.70 -4.32
N ALA A 403 16.68 2.83 -3.50
CA ALA A 403 15.57 3.73 -3.79
C ALA A 403 15.16 4.52 -2.55
N MET A 404 14.71 5.75 -2.79
CA MET A 404 14.09 6.63 -1.80
C MET A 404 12.71 7.01 -2.31
N GLN A 405 11.68 6.71 -1.54
CA GLN A 405 10.31 7.16 -1.76
C GLN A 405 10.02 8.30 -0.80
N GLY A 406 9.70 9.48 -1.34
CA GLY A 406 9.52 10.69 -0.56
C GLY A 406 8.21 10.71 0.24
N ASN A 407 8.18 11.56 1.26
CA ASN A 407 7.03 11.75 2.13
C ASN A 407 5.90 12.52 1.40
N PRO A 408 4.68 11.94 1.28
CA PRO A 408 3.54 12.59 0.67
C PRO A 408 2.81 13.57 1.60
N TYR A 409 3.09 13.60 2.91
CA TYR A 409 2.43 14.49 3.86
C TYR A 409 3.00 15.90 3.86
N VAL A 410 2.14 16.92 4.04
CA VAL A 410 2.51 18.31 4.23
C VAL A 410 3.24 18.49 5.55
N GLU A 411 2.68 17.93 6.62
CA GLU A 411 3.29 17.98 7.95
C GLU A 411 4.52 17.08 8.03
N VAL A 412 5.65 17.65 8.41
CA VAL A 412 6.93 16.92 8.53
C VAL A 412 6.88 15.84 9.64
N GLN A 413 5.98 16.03 10.61
CA GLN A 413 5.80 15.07 11.70
C GLN A 413 5.11 13.77 11.25
N ASN A 414 4.27 13.84 10.21
CA ASN A 414 3.69 12.68 9.57
C ASN A 414 4.63 12.26 8.44
N ASP A 415 5.23 11.09 8.54
CA ASP A 415 6.15 10.58 7.52
C ASP A 415 5.67 9.22 7.02
N ALA A 416 5.63 9.05 5.71
CA ALA A 416 5.42 7.78 5.03
C ALA A 416 6.51 7.57 3.97
N SER A 417 7.69 8.15 4.19
CA SER A 417 8.84 7.90 3.32
C SER A 417 9.39 6.49 3.54
N MET A 418 9.92 5.90 2.48
CA MET A 418 10.52 4.56 2.53
C MET A 418 11.86 4.56 1.83
N ASN A 419 12.85 3.92 2.45
CA ASN A 419 14.15 3.67 1.87
C ASN A 419 14.33 2.19 1.58
N TYR A 420 14.89 1.88 0.41
CA TYR A 420 15.09 0.51 -0.06
C TYR A 420 16.56 0.28 -0.40
N THR A 421 17.16 -0.78 0.15
CA THR A 421 18.47 -1.27 -0.25
C THR A 421 18.33 -2.69 -0.79
N THR A 422 18.85 -2.95 -1.99
CA THR A 422 18.56 -4.20 -2.69
C THR A 422 19.81 -4.85 -3.25
N PHE A 423 19.79 -6.18 -3.27
CA PHE A 423 20.83 -7.01 -3.88
C PHE A 423 20.18 -8.17 -4.64
N GLY A 424 20.89 -8.71 -5.61
CA GLY A 424 20.42 -9.89 -6.31
C GLY A 424 21.46 -10.60 -7.14
N ILE A 425 21.14 -11.85 -7.40
CA ILE A 425 21.93 -12.73 -8.24
C ILE A 425 21.01 -13.37 -9.28
N GLY A 426 21.49 -13.49 -10.51
CA GLY A 426 20.77 -14.15 -11.59
C GLY A 426 21.65 -15.17 -12.30
N TYR A 427 21.05 -16.26 -12.73
CA TYR A 427 21.69 -17.25 -13.57
C TYR A 427 20.81 -17.53 -14.78
N ARG A 428 21.38 -17.38 -15.99
CA ARG A 428 20.65 -17.61 -17.24
C ARG A 428 21.45 -18.50 -18.16
N LYS A 429 20.88 -19.66 -18.52
CA LYS A 429 21.49 -20.60 -19.45
C LYS A 429 20.42 -21.10 -20.44
N SER A 430 20.68 -20.89 -21.75
CA SER A 430 19.76 -21.30 -22.82
C SER A 430 18.36 -20.72 -22.61
N LYS A 431 17.36 -21.59 -22.42
CA LYS A 431 15.93 -21.25 -22.33
C LYS A 431 15.45 -21.04 -20.88
N VAL A 432 16.29 -21.28 -19.89
CA VAL A 432 15.90 -21.19 -18.48
C VAL A 432 16.74 -20.14 -17.77
N GLY A 433 16.09 -19.32 -16.96
CA GLY A 433 16.73 -18.38 -16.07
C GLY A 433 16.16 -18.49 -14.65
N PHE A 434 16.99 -18.14 -13.68
CA PHE A 434 16.62 -18.05 -12.28
C PHE A 434 17.24 -16.80 -11.68
N ASP A 435 16.43 -15.96 -11.06
CA ASP A 435 16.87 -14.77 -10.37
C ASP A 435 16.44 -14.87 -8.89
N LEU A 436 17.31 -14.37 -7.99
CA LEU A 436 17.04 -14.22 -6.56
C LEU A 436 17.34 -12.78 -6.17
N ALA A 437 16.46 -12.17 -5.39
CA ALA A 437 16.61 -10.84 -4.86
C ALA A 437 16.41 -10.83 -3.34
N TYR A 438 17.14 -9.94 -2.68
CA TYR A 438 16.92 -9.51 -1.32
C TYR A 438 16.63 -8.01 -1.32
N VAL A 439 15.59 -7.61 -0.61
CA VAL A 439 15.17 -6.21 -0.42
C VAL A 439 15.08 -5.95 1.07
N HIS A 440 15.78 -4.94 1.52
CA HIS A 440 15.62 -4.36 2.84
C HIS A 440 14.98 -3.00 2.70
N SER A 441 13.84 -2.77 3.36
CA SER A 441 13.21 -1.46 3.41
C SER A 441 12.97 -1.02 4.84
N THR A 442 13.06 0.30 5.06
CA THR A 442 12.77 0.93 6.34
C THR A 442 12.05 2.25 6.12
N GLY A 443 11.10 2.53 6.99
CA GLY A 443 10.36 3.78 7.05
C GLY A 443 9.91 4.07 8.47
N ASP A 444 9.84 5.36 8.79
CA ASP A 444 9.29 5.85 10.04
C ASP A 444 7.92 6.47 9.76
N SER A 445 7.00 6.33 10.70
CA SER A 445 5.65 6.87 10.60
C SER A 445 5.06 7.09 12.00
N LYS A 446 3.85 7.65 12.05
CA LYS A 446 3.07 7.77 13.28
C LYS A 446 1.78 6.97 13.16
N TYR A 447 1.35 6.44 14.28
CA TYR A 447 0.04 5.84 14.44
C TYR A 447 -0.76 6.61 15.48
N TYR A 448 -1.99 6.97 15.14
CA TYR A 448 -2.91 7.68 16.03
C TYR A 448 -3.89 6.68 16.66
N TRP A 449 -3.96 6.67 18.01
CA TRP A 449 -4.88 5.78 18.74
C TRP A 449 -6.30 6.34 18.71
N TYR A 450 -6.41 7.60 19.08
CA TYR A 450 -7.57 8.48 19.10
C TYR A 450 -7.07 9.91 19.28
N ASP A 451 -7.94 10.92 19.27
CA ASP A 451 -7.54 12.33 19.29
C ASP A 451 -6.46 12.66 20.33
N GLY A 452 -5.38 13.25 19.87
CA GLY A 452 -4.27 13.71 20.71
C GLY A 452 -3.32 12.61 21.23
N VAL A 453 -3.54 11.33 20.85
CA VAL A 453 -2.67 10.20 21.28
C VAL A 453 -1.98 9.58 20.09
N GLU A 454 -0.67 9.80 20.01
CA GLU A 454 0.18 9.31 18.91
C GLU A 454 1.26 8.32 19.37
N THR A 455 1.68 7.46 18.48
CA THR A 455 2.77 6.50 18.66
C THR A 455 3.75 6.64 17.50
N ASN A 456 5.03 6.81 17.81
CA ASN A 456 6.08 6.73 16.80
C ASN A 456 6.28 5.26 16.39
N MET A 457 6.40 5.02 15.11
CA MET A 457 6.51 3.68 14.54
C MET A 457 7.64 3.62 13.52
N THR A 458 8.46 2.58 13.62
CA THR A 458 9.47 2.23 12.61
C THR A 458 9.10 0.88 12.00
N GLU A 459 8.95 0.84 10.70
CA GLU A 459 8.68 -0.39 9.93
C GLU A 459 9.92 -0.85 9.19
N ILE A 460 10.22 -2.14 9.29
CA ILE A 460 11.30 -2.80 8.55
C ILE A 460 10.72 -4.00 7.82
N HIS A 461 10.92 -4.04 6.49
CA HIS A 461 10.60 -5.23 5.71
C HIS A 461 11.87 -5.82 5.09
N ASN A 462 11.99 -7.14 5.21
CA ASN A 462 13.03 -7.92 4.53
C ASN A 462 12.34 -8.90 3.59
N ILE A 463 12.54 -8.73 2.27
CA ILE A 463 11.89 -9.58 1.27
C ILE A 463 12.97 -10.42 0.57
N ILE A 464 12.74 -11.73 0.51
CA ILE A 464 13.51 -12.65 -0.34
C ILE A 464 12.59 -13.09 -1.48
N GLN A 465 12.94 -12.74 -2.72
CA GLN A 465 12.13 -13.01 -3.92
C GLN A 465 12.90 -13.88 -4.90
N ALA A 466 12.28 -14.95 -5.38
CA ALA A 466 12.80 -15.80 -6.46
C ALA A 466 11.94 -15.65 -7.72
N THR A 467 12.57 -15.66 -8.90
CA THR A 467 11.90 -15.65 -10.20
C THR A 467 12.43 -16.75 -11.09
N LEU A 468 11.54 -17.59 -11.60
CA LEU A 468 11.79 -18.53 -12.68
C LEU A 468 11.44 -17.88 -14.02
N ILE A 469 12.34 -18.02 -14.99
CA ILE A 469 12.21 -17.45 -16.33
C ILE A 469 12.30 -18.58 -17.36
N LEU A 470 11.33 -18.68 -18.23
CA LEU A 470 11.28 -19.65 -19.31
C LEU A 470 11.19 -18.93 -20.67
N LYS A 471 12.14 -19.22 -21.59
CA LYS A 471 12.16 -18.66 -22.95
C LYS A 471 11.74 -19.69 -23.98
N PHE A 472 10.97 -19.26 -24.96
CA PHE A 472 10.43 -20.13 -26.02
C PHE A 472 10.41 -19.45 -27.39
#